data_e134f7fefaa489ce4820f6ae97df789c
#
_entry.id   e134f7fefaa489ce4820f6ae97df789c
#
_cell.length_a   1.000
_cell.length_b   1.000
_cell.length_c   1.000
_cell.angle_alpha   90.00
_cell.angle_beta   90.00
_cell.angle_gamma   90.00
#
_symmetry.space_group_name_H-M   'P 1'
#
loop_
_entity.id
_entity.type
_entity.pdbx_description
1 polymer ?
#
loop_
_entity_poly.entity_id
_entity_poly.type
_entity_poly.pdbx_seq_one_letter_code
_entity_poly.pdbx_strand_id
1 'polypeptide(L)'
;GRTAYFTDTPTQQIMRVGLDGDGWPVGDPIVHIDLQGTDFRPDGAVVDANGNLWNAQWGVGRVAGYDPQGQFLESFSFAACQSSCPAFGGEDLTTLFCTSAAVGLDGPEQGKTFAVETDILGQQEHQVIL
;
A
#
# COMPACT_ATOMS: atom_id res chain seq x y z
N GLY A 1 12.29 8.75 -7.02
CA GLY A 1 11.33 8.06 -7.88
C GLY A 1 10.78 8.99 -8.96
N ARG A 2 10.20 8.40 -9.99
CA ARG A 2 9.61 9.18 -11.10
C ARG A 2 8.10 8.99 -11.21
N THR A 3 7.51 8.32 -10.24
CA THR A 3 6.06 8.05 -10.19
C THR A 3 5.58 8.21 -8.76
N ALA A 4 4.46 8.88 -8.60
CA ALA A 4 3.71 8.91 -7.34
C ALA A 4 2.39 8.16 -7.50
N TYR A 5 1.99 7.47 -6.44
CA TYR A 5 0.71 6.79 -6.32
C TYR A 5 -0.09 7.45 -5.21
N PHE A 6 -1.38 7.55 -5.40
CA PHE A 6 -2.31 8.08 -4.39
C PHE A 6 -3.70 7.50 -4.58
N THR A 7 -4.50 7.54 -3.54
CA THR A 7 -5.88 7.09 -3.57
C THR A 7 -6.77 8.01 -2.75
N ASP A 8 -8.04 8.07 -3.13
CA ASP A 8 -9.14 8.50 -2.29
C ASP A 8 -9.99 7.25 -2.04
N THR A 9 -9.97 6.72 -0.83
CA THR A 9 -10.55 5.42 -0.46
C THR A 9 -11.99 5.22 -0.96
N PRO A 10 -12.91 6.23 -0.89
CA PRO A 10 -14.26 6.09 -1.41
C PRO A 10 -14.35 5.86 -2.92
N THR A 11 -13.38 6.30 -3.70
CA THR A 11 -13.37 6.11 -5.16
C THR A 11 -13.04 4.68 -5.56
N GLN A 12 -12.40 3.92 -4.66
CA GLN A 12 -11.89 2.57 -4.90
C GLN A 12 -10.90 2.49 -6.08
N GLN A 13 -10.19 3.58 -6.34
CA GLN A 13 -9.18 3.64 -7.39
C GLN A 13 -7.84 4.10 -6.84
N ILE A 14 -6.77 3.46 -7.27
CA ILE A 14 -5.41 3.91 -7.04
C ILE A 14 -4.94 4.60 -8.31
N MET A 15 -4.57 5.86 -8.15
CA MET A 15 -4.08 6.71 -9.24
C MET A 15 -2.56 6.70 -9.28
N ARG A 16 -2.00 6.95 -10.45
CA ARG A 16 -0.57 7.26 -10.61
C ARG A 16 -0.37 8.53 -11.42
N VAL A 17 0.72 9.23 -11.13
CA VAL A 17 1.16 10.41 -11.87
C VAL A 17 2.67 10.38 -12.04
N GLY A 18 3.17 10.80 -13.20
CA GLY A 18 4.60 10.98 -13.43
C GLY A 18 5.16 12.14 -12.61
N LEU A 19 6.42 12.08 -12.25
CA LEU A 19 7.15 13.16 -11.57
C LEU A 19 8.31 13.64 -12.43
N ASP A 20 8.59 14.95 -12.38
CA ASP A 20 9.79 15.55 -12.97
C ASP A 20 11.05 15.28 -12.14
N GLY A 21 12.17 15.92 -12.51
CA GLY A 21 13.45 15.76 -11.81
C GLY A 21 13.46 16.34 -10.40
N ASP A 22 12.56 17.26 -10.10
CA ASP A 22 12.42 17.93 -8.80
C ASP A 22 11.33 17.29 -7.93
N GLY A 23 10.64 16.24 -8.46
CA GLY A 23 9.60 15.50 -7.75
C GLY A 23 8.19 16.11 -7.89
N TRP A 24 7.99 17.06 -8.79
CA TRP A 24 6.66 17.63 -9.04
C TRP A 24 5.86 16.81 -10.04
N PRO A 25 4.53 16.70 -9.87
CA PRO A 25 3.67 16.00 -10.80
C PRO A 25 3.72 16.61 -12.22
N VAL A 26 3.79 15.72 -13.23
CA VAL A 26 3.79 16.08 -14.65
C VAL A 26 2.63 15.38 -15.35
N GLY A 27 1.79 16.17 -16.00
CA GLY A 27 0.59 15.68 -16.68
C GLY A 27 -0.55 15.33 -15.72
N ASP A 28 -1.61 14.74 -16.29
CA ASP A 28 -2.77 14.34 -15.51
C ASP A 28 -2.59 12.95 -14.89
N PRO A 29 -3.09 12.73 -13.67
CA PRO A 29 -3.13 11.40 -13.07
C PRO A 29 -3.99 10.44 -13.91
N ILE A 30 -3.58 9.19 -13.96
CA ILE A 30 -4.36 8.12 -14.60
C ILE A 30 -4.66 7.01 -13.59
N VAL A 31 -5.74 6.28 -13.80
CA VAL A 31 -6.08 5.11 -13.01
C VAL A 31 -5.00 4.04 -13.21
N HIS A 32 -4.40 3.60 -12.12
CA HIS A 32 -3.42 2.52 -12.11
C HIS A 32 -4.06 1.19 -11.72
N ILE A 33 -4.89 1.20 -10.68
CA ILE A 33 -5.63 0.02 -10.22
C ILE A 33 -7.07 0.45 -9.99
N ASP A 34 -8.00 -0.26 -10.61
CA ASP A 34 -9.44 -0.06 -10.43
C ASP A 34 -10.00 -1.20 -9.58
N LEU A 35 -10.48 -0.88 -8.38
CA LEU A 35 -11.10 -1.79 -7.44
C LEU A 35 -12.61 -1.57 -7.31
N GLN A 36 -13.21 -0.74 -8.19
CA GLN A 36 -14.63 -0.46 -8.18
C GLN A 36 -15.45 -1.74 -8.37
N GLY A 37 -16.55 -1.84 -7.65
CA GLY A 37 -17.43 -3.03 -7.69
C GLY A 37 -16.91 -4.22 -6.89
N THR A 38 -15.81 -4.06 -6.14
CA THR A 38 -15.28 -5.04 -5.19
C THR A 38 -15.51 -4.56 -3.75
N ASP A 39 -15.20 -5.43 -2.77
CA ASP A 39 -15.17 -5.06 -1.35
C ASP A 39 -13.83 -4.41 -0.93
N PHE A 40 -12.90 -4.27 -1.86
CA PHE A 40 -11.57 -3.75 -1.57
C PHE A 40 -11.57 -2.22 -1.57
N ARG A 41 -11.14 -1.66 -0.44
CA ARG A 41 -11.03 -0.21 -0.24
C ARG A 41 -9.57 0.14 -0.01
N PRO A 42 -8.90 0.73 -1.03
CA PRO A 42 -7.50 1.07 -0.92
C PRO A 42 -7.26 2.15 0.15
N ASP A 43 -6.27 1.91 1.00
CA ASP A 43 -5.78 2.85 2.00
C ASP A 43 -4.28 3.08 1.78
N GLY A 44 -3.43 3.09 2.80
CA GLY A 44 -2.01 3.31 2.65
C GLY A 44 -1.30 2.32 1.73
N ALA A 45 -0.19 2.73 1.16
CA ALA A 45 0.61 1.90 0.26
C ALA A 45 2.10 2.18 0.38
N VAL A 46 2.91 1.19 0.00
CA VAL A 46 4.37 1.27 -0.10
C VAL A 46 4.82 0.62 -1.42
N VAL A 47 5.97 1.05 -1.94
CA VAL A 47 6.54 0.47 -3.17
C VAL A 47 7.80 -0.33 -2.82
N ASP A 48 7.92 -1.55 -3.34
CA ASP A 48 9.09 -2.40 -3.14
C ASP A 48 10.27 -2.05 -4.09
N ALA A 49 11.41 -2.72 -3.93
CA ALA A 49 12.60 -2.49 -4.74
C ALA A 49 12.42 -2.81 -6.23
N ASN A 50 11.42 -3.61 -6.59
CA ASN A 50 11.08 -3.96 -7.97
C ASN A 50 10.05 -3.01 -8.59
N GLY A 51 9.55 -2.05 -7.81
CA GLY A 51 8.53 -1.10 -8.24
C GLY A 51 7.09 -1.60 -8.10
N ASN A 52 6.87 -2.73 -7.44
CA ASN A 52 5.53 -3.22 -7.16
C ASN A 52 4.89 -2.41 -6.04
N LEU A 53 3.61 -2.12 -6.17
CA LEU A 53 2.82 -1.37 -5.19
C LEU A 53 2.13 -2.34 -4.23
N TRP A 54 2.37 -2.17 -2.94
CA TRP A 54 1.75 -2.95 -1.85
C TRP A 54 0.75 -2.06 -1.12
N ASN A 55 -0.54 -2.36 -1.30
CA ASN A 55 -1.64 -1.52 -0.81
C ASN A 55 -2.43 -2.22 0.29
N ALA A 56 -2.60 -1.55 1.42
CA ALA A 56 -3.51 -1.97 2.47
C ALA A 56 -4.96 -1.79 2.01
N GLN A 57 -5.78 -2.82 2.23
CA GLN A 57 -7.19 -2.82 1.85
C GLN A 57 -8.07 -2.84 3.09
N TRP A 58 -8.61 -1.67 3.39
CA TRP A 58 -9.49 -1.45 4.54
C TRP A 58 -10.76 -2.28 4.47
N GLY A 59 -11.12 -2.88 5.58
CA GLY A 59 -12.34 -3.66 5.75
C GLY A 59 -12.19 -5.16 5.47
N VAL A 60 -11.13 -5.57 4.75
CA VAL A 60 -10.89 -6.97 4.37
C VAL A 60 -9.62 -7.56 4.97
N GLY A 61 -8.87 -6.79 5.76
CA GLY A 61 -7.74 -7.29 6.56
C GLY A 61 -6.58 -7.82 5.74
N ARG A 62 -6.18 -7.13 4.65
CA ARG A 62 -5.06 -7.58 3.83
C ARG A 62 -4.21 -6.45 3.27
N VAL A 63 -2.98 -6.80 2.85
CA VAL A 63 -2.13 -6.00 1.96
C VAL A 63 -2.01 -6.76 0.65
N ALA A 64 -2.32 -6.11 -0.47
CA ALA A 64 -2.27 -6.69 -1.81
C ALA A 64 -1.17 -6.04 -2.64
N GLY A 65 -0.37 -6.86 -3.33
CA GLY A 65 0.71 -6.47 -4.22
C GLY A 65 0.26 -6.41 -5.67
N TYR A 66 0.71 -5.38 -6.37
CA TYR A 66 0.45 -5.15 -7.78
C TYR A 66 1.75 -4.78 -8.49
N ASP A 67 1.97 -5.30 -9.68
CA ASP A 67 3.13 -4.97 -10.49
C ASP A 67 3.07 -3.53 -11.04
N PRO A 68 4.15 -3.02 -11.68
CA PRO A 68 4.16 -1.69 -12.27
C PRO A 68 3.13 -1.47 -13.39
N GLN A 69 2.50 -2.53 -13.89
CA GLN A 69 1.40 -2.48 -14.86
C GLN A 69 0.02 -2.53 -14.20
N GLY A 70 -0.04 -2.67 -12.85
CA GLY A 70 -1.28 -2.75 -12.08
C GLY A 70 -1.90 -4.15 -12.03
N GLN A 71 -1.16 -5.19 -12.43
CA GLN A 71 -1.63 -6.57 -12.35
C GLN A 71 -1.42 -7.10 -10.93
N PHE A 72 -2.44 -7.77 -10.40
CA PHE A 72 -2.36 -8.40 -9.07
C PHE A 72 -1.28 -9.48 -9.04
N LEU A 73 -0.46 -9.47 -8.00
CA LEU A 73 0.59 -10.46 -7.75
C LEU A 73 0.17 -11.46 -6.68
N GLU A 74 0.06 -10.99 -5.46
CA GLU A 74 -0.28 -11.79 -4.29
C GLU A 74 -0.81 -10.89 -3.17
N SER A 75 -1.23 -11.49 -2.04
CA SER A 75 -1.64 -10.72 -0.87
C SER A 75 -1.34 -11.43 0.44
N PHE A 76 -1.10 -10.64 1.50
CA PHE A 76 -0.93 -11.10 2.87
C PHE A 76 -2.16 -10.71 3.68
N SER A 77 -2.75 -11.69 4.38
CA SER A 77 -3.92 -11.47 5.22
C SER A 77 -3.54 -11.33 6.69
N PHE A 78 -4.23 -10.44 7.38
CA PHE A 78 -4.03 -10.15 8.80
C PHE A 78 -5.32 -10.36 9.59
N ALA A 79 -5.19 -10.60 10.90
CA ALA A 79 -6.34 -10.88 11.76
C ALA A 79 -7.24 -9.65 12.00
N ALA A 80 -6.70 -8.43 11.84
CA ALA A 80 -7.49 -7.20 11.93
C ALA A 80 -8.12 -6.84 10.58
N CYS A 81 -9.40 -6.50 10.57
CA CYS A 81 -10.12 -6.19 9.33
C CYS A 81 -9.70 -4.86 8.68
N GLN A 82 -9.35 -3.86 9.49
CA GLN A 82 -9.07 -2.50 8.99
C GLN A 82 -7.57 -2.28 8.79
N SER A 83 -6.95 -3.05 7.86
CA SER A 83 -5.57 -2.78 7.42
C SER A 83 -5.47 -1.37 6.86
N SER A 84 -4.49 -0.57 7.34
CA SER A 84 -4.42 0.85 7.02
C SER A 84 -3.15 1.27 6.31
N CYS A 85 -1.95 0.86 6.76
CA CYS A 85 -0.71 1.28 6.12
C CYS A 85 0.35 0.17 6.18
N PRO A 86 0.89 -0.28 5.03
CA PRO A 86 2.02 -1.18 4.98
C PRO A 86 3.34 -0.42 5.00
N ALA A 87 4.40 -1.08 5.47
CA ALA A 87 5.78 -0.62 5.37
C ALA A 87 6.73 -1.81 5.35
N PHE A 88 7.79 -1.74 4.56
CA PHE A 88 8.89 -2.70 4.67
C PHE A 88 9.87 -2.28 5.74
N GLY A 89 10.39 -3.24 6.49
CA GLY A 89 11.35 -3.03 7.56
C GLY A 89 12.13 -4.30 7.87
N GLY A 90 12.76 -4.34 9.05
CA GLY A 90 13.76 -5.35 9.37
C GLY A 90 15.15 -4.97 8.85
N GLU A 91 16.17 -5.76 9.19
CA GLU A 91 17.55 -5.46 8.81
C GLU A 91 17.74 -5.50 7.28
N ASP A 92 17.06 -6.43 6.62
CA ASP A 92 17.15 -6.66 5.17
C ASP A 92 15.97 -6.07 4.39
N LEU A 93 15.07 -5.31 5.03
CA LEU A 93 13.84 -4.77 4.43
C LEU A 93 12.91 -5.85 3.82
N THR A 94 12.90 -7.06 4.38
CA THR A 94 12.07 -8.18 3.91
C THR A 94 10.87 -8.46 4.82
N THR A 95 10.76 -7.77 5.95
CA THR A 95 9.59 -7.85 6.82
C THR A 95 8.54 -6.84 6.38
N LEU A 96 7.36 -7.32 6.00
CA LEU A 96 6.22 -6.45 5.70
C LEU A 96 5.42 -6.21 6.99
N PHE A 97 5.42 -4.97 7.46
CA PHE A 97 4.58 -4.51 8.56
C PHE A 97 3.27 -3.96 8.00
N CYS A 98 2.19 -4.10 8.77
CA CYS A 98 0.90 -3.49 8.45
C CYS A 98 0.24 -2.98 9.72
N THR A 99 -0.08 -1.69 9.77
CA THR A 99 -0.91 -1.12 10.82
C THR A 99 -2.38 -1.40 10.55
N SER A 100 -3.18 -1.40 11.60
CA SER A 100 -4.63 -1.52 11.49
C SER A 100 -5.36 -0.54 12.42
N ALA A 101 -6.63 -0.29 12.13
CA ALA A 101 -7.52 0.48 12.99
C ALA A 101 -8.55 -0.43 13.68
N ALA A 102 -9.29 0.16 14.63
CA ALA A 102 -10.37 -0.49 15.37
C ALA A 102 -11.65 0.36 15.37
N VAL A 103 -11.91 1.09 14.29
CA VAL A 103 -13.03 2.02 14.22
C VAL A 103 -14.35 1.25 14.14
N GLY A 104 -15.14 1.32 15.22
CA GLY A 104 -16.42 0.61 15.31
C GLY A 104 -16.32 -0.92 15.35
N LEU A 105 -15.14 -1.45 15.68
CA LEU A 105 -14.87 -2.88 15.77
C LEU A 105 -14.39 -3.25 17.17
N ASP A 106 -14.94 -4.36 17.69
CA ASP A 106 -14.48 -5.01 18.91
C ASP A 106 -13.59 -6.21 18.57
N GLY A 107 -12.67 -6.53 19.48
CA GLY A 107 -11.82 -7.72 19.38
C GLY A 107 -10.36 -7.43 19.65
N PRO A 108 -9.61 -8.44 20.14
CA PRO A 108 -8.24 -8.24 20.63
C PRO A 108 -7.24 -7.95 19.52
N GLU A 109 -7.59 -8.24 18.26
CA GLU A 109 -6.68 -8.05 17.11
C GLU A 109 -6.86 -6.71 16.41
N GLN A 110 -7.96 -6.00 16.66
CA GLN A 110 -8.23 -4.71 16.00
C GLN A 110 -7.31 -3.61 16.54
N GLY A 111 -6.80 -2.75 15.66
CA GLY A 111 -5.91 -1.65 16.03
C GLY A 111 -4.45 -2.05 16.30
N LYS A 112 -4.07 -3.30 16.07
CA LYS A 112 -2.69 -3.77 16.21
C LYS A 112 -1.85 -3.48 14.97
N THR A 113 -0.53 -3.53 15.14
CA THR A 113 0.43 -3.64 14.05
C THR A 113 0.84 -5.09 13.89
N PHE A 114 0.83 -5.57 12.67
CA PHE A 114 1.20 -6.92 12.27
C PHE A 114 2.51 -6.91 11.51
N ALA A 115 3.19 -8.06 11.45
CA ALA A 115 4.39 -8.26 10.66
C ALA A 115 4.34 -9.66 10.04
N VAL A 116 4.87 -9.77 8.83
CA VAL A 116 5.08 -11.04 8.12
C VAL A 116 6.43 -11.01 7.43
N GLU A 117 7.22 -12.07 7.60
CA GLU A 117 8.44 -12.26 6.83
C GLU A 117 8.10 -12.66 5.39
N THR A 118 8.79 -12.04 4.44
CA THR A 118 8.54 -12.25 3.00
C THR A 118 9.85 -12.44 2.26
N ASP A 119 9.76 -12.90 1.00
CA ASP A 119 10.88 -12.90 0.05
C ASP A 119 10.92 -11.60 -0.79
N ILE A 120 10.09 -10.62 -0.45
CA ILE A 120 9.97 -9.35 -1.15
C ILE A 120 10.98 -8.38 -0.56
N LEU A 121 11.85 -7.84 -1.40
CA LEU A 121 12.79 -6.81 -0.99
C LEU A 121 12.13 -5.43 -1.05
N GLY A 122 11.90 -4.82 0.10
CA GLY A 122 11.50 -3.44 0.21
C GLY A 122 12.60 -2.47 -0.22
N GLN A 123 12.28 -1.20 -0.27
CA GLN A 123 13.27 -0.14 -0.48
C GLN A 123 13.22 0.85 0.70
N GLN A 124 14.32 1.54 0.91
CA GLN A 124 14.36 2.62 1.89
C GLN A 124 13.45 3.75 1.42
N GLU A 125 12.59 4.24 2.32
CA GLU A 125 11.70 5.35 2.03
C GLU A 125 12.46 6.64 1.67
N HIS A 126 11.88 7.41 0.78
CA HIS A 126 12.44 8.69 0.38
C HIS A 126 12.46 9.68 1.55
N GLN A 127 13.61 10.29 1.79
CA GLN A 127 13.76 11.27 2.87
C GLN A 127 13.21 12.61 2.43
N VAL A 128 12.47 13.27 3.34
CA VAL A 128 12.10 14.68 3.18
C VAL A 128 13.32 15.52 3.51
N ILE A 129 13.75 16.35 2.57
CA ILE A 129 14.80 17.35 2.78
C ILE A 129 14.10 18.67 3.15
N LEU A 130 14.35 19.12 4.38
CA LEU A 130 13.83 20.39 4.92
C LEU A 130 14.80 21.52 4.67
#